data_7b12f770fe44c3026b4a251036720105
#
_entry.id   7b12f770fe44c3026b4a251036720105
#
_cell.length_a   1.000
_cell.length_b   1.000
_cell.length_c   1.000
_cell.angle_alpha   90.00
_cell.angle_beta   90.00
_cell.angle_gamma   90.00
#
_symmetry.space_group_name_H-M   'P 1'
#
loop_
_entity.id
_entity.type
_entity.pdbx_description
1 polymer ?
#
loop_
_entity_poly.entity_id
_entity_poly.type
_entity_poly.pdbx_seq_one_letter_code
_entity_poly.pdbx_strand_id
1 'polypeptide(L)'
;MKENGGQIKEIIEKNIERIEKDIQEIEDIQAIDFIDIFPTSEAHRKELDNEAINIAKIVKETERGNVYLLNSPIETKYGDLLLFKVRFYDESRIKWEAAADFVVKDRKVLEGKVGKDYRYKYIVRPDWDAIEFKTDDTLIYFLNPLASEVYLGGKNNG
;
A
#
# COMPACT_ATOMS: atom_id res chain seq x y z
N MET A 1 7.70 -23.49 -14.28
CA MET A 1 8.80 -22.64 -13.82
C MET A 1 8.28 -21.52 -12.93
N LYS A 2 8.95 -21.27 -11.83
CA LYS A 2 8.54 -20.26 -10.90
C LYS A 2 8.79 -18.86 -11.45
N GLU A 3 7.85 -17.96 -11.25
CA GLU A 3 8.04 -16.57 -11.65
C GLU A 3 9.16 -15.92 -10.84
N ASN A 4 9.80 -14.91 -11.43
CA ASN A 4 10.90 -14.20 -10.77
C ASN A 4 10.52 -13.56 -9.44
N GLY A 5 9.29 -13.09 -9.32
CA GLY A 5 8.83 -12.47 -8.08
C GLY A 5 8.46 -13.44 -6.98
N GLY A 6 8.30 -14.74 -7.32
CA GLY A 6 7.96 -15.75 -6.33
C GLY A 6 6.76 -15.37 -5.48
N GLN A 7 6.90 -15.54 -4.16
CA GLN A 7 5.80 -15.28 -3.23
C GLN A 7 5.40 -13.81 -3.13
N ILE A 8 6.33 -12.87 -3.34
CA ILE A 8 6.01 -11.44 -3.18
C ILE A 8 4.95 -11.00 -4.18
N LYS A 9 5.06 -11.44 -5.43
CA LYS A 9 4.08 -11.09 -6.44
C LYS A 9 2.72 -11.71 -6.13
N GLU A 10 2.71 -12.95 -5.68
CA GLU A 10 1.48 -13.63 -5.29
C GLU A 10 0.81 -12.92 -4.11
N ILE A 11 1.59 -12.49 -3.12
CA ILE A 11 1.06 -11.77 -1.97
C ILE A 11 0.42 -10.46 -2.43
N ILE A 12 1.10 -9.72 -3.30
CA ILE A 12 0.56 -8.45 -3.80
C ILE A 12 -0.75 -8.69 -4.53
N GLU A 13 -0.77 -9.61 -5.49
CA GLU A 13 -1.95 -9.86 -6.32
C GLU A 13 -3.13 -10.39 -5.50
N LYS A 14 -2.87 -11.30 -4.60
CA LYS A 14 -3.89 -11.87 -3.73
C LYS A 14 -4.53 -10.81 -2.84
N ASN A 15 -3.71 -9.94 -2.27
CA ASN A 15 -4.22 -8.90 -1.38
C ASN A 15 -4.98 -7.82 -2.13
N ILE A 16 -4.52 -7.44 -3.32
CA ILE A 16 -5.25 -6.49 -4.16
C ILE A 16 -6.64 -7.04 -4.47
N GLU A 17 -6.72 -8.30 -4.89
CA GLU A 17 -8.00 -8.92 -5.24
C GLU A 17 -8.96 -8.91 -4.05
N ARG A 18 -8.47 -9.27 -2.87
CA ARG A 18 -9.29 -9.25 -1.65
C ARG A 18 -9.74 -7.84 -1.30
N ILE A 19 -8.81 -6.88 -1.34
CA ILE A 19 -9.11 -5.50 -1.00
C ILE A 19 -10.11 -4.91 -1.99
N GLU A 20 -9.98 -5.20 -3.28
CA GLU A 20 -10.93 -4.70 -4.27
C GLU A 20 -12.37 -5.10 -3.97
N LYS A 21 -12.56 -6.29 -3.43
CA LYS A 21 -13.90 -6.73 -3.03
C LYS A 21 -14.42 -5.94 -1.85
N ASP A 22 -13.56 -5.70 -0.89
CA ASP A 22 -13.95 -5.05 0.37
C ASP A 22 -14.24 -3.56 0.21
N ILE A 23 -13.65 -2.92 -0.78
CA ILE A 23 -13.81 -1.48 -0.98
C ILE A 23 -14.86 -1.10 -2.02
N GLN A 24 -15.61 -2.06 -2.55
CA GLN A 24 -16.66 -1.76 -3.51
C GLN A 24 -17.71 -0.79 -2.98
N GLU A 25 -17.90 -0.77 -1.67
CA GLU A 25 -18.86 0.15 -1.05
C GLU A 25 -18.35 1.59 -0.98
N ILE A 26 -17.06 1.80 -1.20
CA ILE A 26 -16.47 3.16 -1.16
C ILE A 26 -16.59 3.78 -2.54
N GLU A 27 -17.34 4.88 -2.61
CA GLU A 27 -17.56 5.58 -3.88
C GLU A 27 -16.36 6.42 -4.28
N ASP A 28 -16.23 6.62 -5.57
CA ASP A 28 -15.27 7.56 -6.17
C ASP A 28 -13.80 7.21 -5.96
N ILE A 29 -13.48 5.95 -5.75
CA ILE A 29 -12.08 5.52 -5.77
C ILE A 29 -11.59 5.61 -7.21
N GLN A 30 -10.53 6.37 -7.42
CA GLN A 30 -9.98 6.61 -8.75
C GLN A 30 -8.83 5.70 -9.12
N ALA A 31 -7.98 5.37 -8.15
CA ALA A 31 -6.77 4.63 -8.47
C ALA A 31 -6.17 3.99 -7.23
N ILE A 32 -5.44 2.90 -7.47
CA ILE A 32 -4.53 2.37 -6.45
C ILE A 32 -3.21 3.13 -6.58
N ASP A 33 -2.62 3.51 -5.45
CA ASP A 33 -1.38 4.26 -5.46
C ASP A 33 -0.18 3.47 -4.95
N PHE A 34 -0.41 2.57 -3.99
CA PHE A 34 0.71 1.98 -3.26
C PHE A 34 0.23 0.78 -2.47
N ILE A 35 1.13 -0.16 -2.19
CA ILE A 35 0.82 -1.25 -1.27
C ILE A 35 2.01 -1.51 -0.34
N ASP A 36 1.71 -1.66 0.95
CA ASP A 36 2.68 -2.09 1.96
C ASP A 36 2.49 -3.57 2.22
N ILE A 37 3.58 -4.30 2.26
CA ILE A 37 3.56 -5.73 2.62
C ILE A 37 4.14 -5.86 4.03
N PHE A 38 3.43 -6.60 4.88
CA PHE A 38 3.84 -6.81 6.27
C PHE A 38 4.39 -8.23 6.45
N PRO A 39 5.72 -8.38 6.58
CA PRO A 39 6.32 -9.70 6.78
C PRO A 39 5.92 -10.29 8.13
N THR A 40 5.90 -11.61 8.22
CA THR A 40 5.53 -12.31 9.44
C THR A 40 6.71 -12.55 10.37
N SER A 41 7.92 -12.29 9.90
CA SER A 41 9.14 -12.43 10.69
C SER A 41 10.27 -11.67 10.00
N GLU A 42 11.38 -11.49 10.68
CA GLU A 42 12.55 -10.86 10.07
C GLU A 42 13.12 -11.73 8.94
N ALA A 43 13.10 -13.05 9.11
CA ALA A 43 13.53 -13.96 8.03
C ALA A 43 12.63 -13.84 6.81
N HIS A 44 11.32 -13.73 7.03
CA HIS A 44 10.35 -13.54 5.95
C HIS A 44 10.60 -12.22 5.22
N ARG A 45 10.89 -11.16 5.96
CA ARG A 45 11.22 -9.87 5.36
C ARG A 45 12.42 -9.98 4.42
N LYS A 46 13.47 -10.67 4.84
CA LYS A 46 14.66 -10.84 4.01
C LYS A 46 14.35 -11.62 2.73
N GLU A 47 13.52 -12.65 2.86
CA GLU A 47 13.08 -13.40 1.67
C GLU A 47 12.33 -12.52 0.69
N LEU A 48 11.39 -11.70 1.22
CA LEU A 48 10.59 -10.82 0.37
C LEU A 48 11.44 -9.76 -0.31
N ASP A 49 12.40 -9.17 0.41
CA ASP A 49 13.32 -8.21 -0.18
C ASP A 49 14.16 -8.84 -1.29
N ASN A 50 14.61 -10.07 -1.07
CA ASN A 50 15.39 -10.78 -2.09
C ASN A 50 14.56 -11.07 -3.34
N GLU A 51 13.29 -11.37 -3.17
CA GLU A 51 12.39 -11.60 -4.30
C GLU A 51 12.04 -10.30 -5.01
N ALA A 52 11.88 -9.24 -4.24
CA ALA A 52 11.47 -7.96 -4.78
C ALA A 52 12.44 -7.42 -5.83
N ILE A 53 13.73 -7.62 -5.63
CA ILE A 53 14.75 -7.12 -6.58
C ILE A 53 14.69 -7.81 -7.93
N ASN A 54 14.00 -8.95 -8.03
CA ASN A 54 13.81 -9.64 -9.31
C ASN A 54 12.71 -9.03 -10.16
N ILE A 55 11.79 -8.27 -9.54
CA ILE A 55 10.64 -7.69 -10.27
C ILE A 55 10.60 -6.16 -10.17
N ALA A 56 11.50 -5.56 -9.40
CA ALA A 56 11.45 -4.13 -9.11
C ALA A 56 12.83 -3.62 -8.75
N LYS A 57 12.95 -2.30 -8.67
CA LYS A 57 14.18 -1.67 -8.18
C LYS A 57 13.87 -0.80 -6.97
N ILE A 58 14.81 -0.69 -6.06
CA ILE A 58 14.68 0.17 -4.89
C ILE A 58 14.72 1.63 -5.33
N VAL A 59 13.73 2.41 -4.95
CA VAL A 59 13.73 3.85 -5.21
C VAL A 59 13.93 4.65 -3.94
N LYS A 60 13.73 4.02 -2.77
CA LYS A 60 13.96 4.69 -1.50
C LYS A 60 14.13 3.66 -0.39
N GLU A 61 15.11 3.89 0.48
CA GLU A 61 15.24 3.14 1.72
C GLU A 61 14.68 4.02 2.82
N THR A 62 13.73 3.50 3.58
CA THR A 62 13.10 4.27 4.65
C THR A 62 13.28 3.58 6.00
N GLU A 63 12.96 4.29 7.07
CA GLU A 63 13.02 3.75 8.42
C GLU A 63 12.11 2.54 8.61
N ARG A 64 11.15 2.35 7.72
CA ARG A 64 10.14 1.29 7.86
C ARG A 64 10.22 0.22 6.80
N GLY A 65 11.16 0.34 5.88
CA GLY A 65 11.38 -0.65 4.84
C GLY A 65 11.76 -0.02 3.51
N ASN A 66 12.08 -0.88 2.55
CA ASN A 66 12.47 -0.44 1.22
C ASN A 66 11.25 -0.24 0.33
N VAL A 67 11.28 0.85 -0.42
CA VAL A 67 10.25 1.17 -1.42
C VAL A 67 10.76 0.75 -2.79
N TYR A 68 9.94 0.02 -3.51
CA TYR A 68 10.28 -0.57 -4.80
C TYR A 68 9.38 -0.02 -5.91
N LEU A 69 9.99 0.24 -7.05
CA LEU A 69 9.27 0.57 -8.28
C LEU A 69 9.27 -0.67 -9.16
N LEU A 70 8.08 -1.17 -9.48
CA LEU A 70 7.93 -2.37 -10.32
C LEU A 70 8.51 -2.14 -11.71
N ASN A 71 9.21 -3.14 -12.24
CA ASN A 71 9.72 -3.11 -13.60
C ASN A 71 8.59 -3.15 -14.62
N SER A 72 7.52 -3.88 -14.29
CA SER A 72 6.29 -3.92 -15.06
C SER A 72 5.12 -3.69 -14.12
N PRO A 73 4.20 -2.79 -14.46
CA PRO A 73 3.05 -2.53 -13.59
C PRO A 73 2.21 -3.78 -13.38
N ILE A 74 1.55 -3.85 -12.21
CA ILE A 74 0.56 -4.88 -11.96
C ILE A 74 -0.80 -4.27 -12.21
N GLU A 75 -1.54 -4.81 -13.18
CA GLU A 75 -2.86 -4.31 -13.52
C GLU A 75 -3.86 -4.65 -12.42
N THR A 76 -4.66 -3.67 -12.05
CA THR A 76 -5.72 -3.86 -11.05
C THR A 76 -7.02 -3.25 -11.55
N LYS A 77 -8.09 -3.51 -10.85
CA LYS A 77 -9.38 -2.90 -11.12
C LYS A 77 -9.34 -1.36 -11.03
N TYR A 78 -8.39 -0.84 -10.25
CA TYR A 78 -8.24 0.60 -10.01
C TYR A 78 -6.94 1.13 -10.63
N GLY A 79 -6.59 0.64 -11.80
CA GLY A 79 -5.40 1.09 -12.53
C GLY A 79 -4.16 0.27 -12.23
N ASP A 80 -3.04 0.77 -12.70
CA ASP A 80 -1.76 0.07 -12.57
C ASP A 80 -1.09 0.36 -11.25
N LEU A 81 -0.69 -0.69 -10.55
CA LEU A 81 0.14 -0.55 -9.36
C LEU A 81 1.60 -0.47 -9.82
N LEU A 82 2.30 0.57 -9.38
CA LEU A 82 3.71 0.80 -9.73
C LEU A 82 4.65 0.63 -8.54
N LEU A 83 4.19 0.92 -7.34
CA LEU A 83 5.03 1.01 -6.15
C LEU A 83 4.56 0.10 -5.04
N PHE A 84 5.51 -0.50 -4.36
CA PHE A 84 5.19 -1.22 -3.13
C PHE A 84 6.35 -1.08 -2.13
N LYS A 85 6.08 -1.40 -0.87
CA LYS A 85 7.07 -1.40 0.19
C LYS A 85 7.05 -2.73 0.91
N VAL A 86 8.22 -3.28 1.19
CA VAL A 86 8.34 -4.41 2.10
C VAL A 86 8.72 -3.81 3.46
N ARG A 87 7.77 -3.85 4.39
CA ARG A 87 7.97 -3.26 5.72
C ARG A 87 8.96 -4.09 6.52
N PHE A 88 9.67 -3.44 7.41
CA PHE A 88 10.44 -4.18 8.41
C PHE A 88 9.44 -4.93 9.29
N TYR A 89 9.86 -6.07 9.84
CA TYR A 89 8.98 -6.85 10.69
C TYR A 89 8.51 -6.01 11.87
N ASP A 90 7.20 -6.06 12.12
CA ASP A 90 6.56 -5.33 13.20
C ASP A 90 5.43 -6.20 13.72
N GLU A 91 5.61 -6.76 14.91
CA GLU A 91 4.66 -7.67 15.51
C GLU A 91 3.24 -7.07 15.58
N SER A 92 3.13 -5.76 15.75
CA SER A 92 1.82 -5.10 15.84
C SER A 92 1.06 -5.07 14.52
N ARG A 93 1.73 -5.39 13.42
CA ARG A 93 1.14 -5.31 12.06
C ARG A 93 0.85 -6.67 11.44
N ILE A 94 1.28 -7.77 12.04
CA ILE A 94 1.16 -9.08 11.40
C ILE A 94 -0.28 -9.56 11.22
N LYS A 95 -1.24 -8.90 11.83
CA LYS A 95 -2.66 -9.20 11.62
C LYS A 95 -3.07 -9.04 10.16
N TRP A 96 -2.48 -8.06 9.48
CA TRP A 96 -2.73 -7.83 8.06
C TRP A 96 -1.49 -8.24 7.27
N GLU A 97 -1.71 -8.94 6.17
CA GLU A 97 -0.61 -9.29 5.28
C GLU A 97 -0.16 -8.10 4.46
N ALA A 98 -1.09 -7.20 4.16
CA ALA A 98 -0.82 -6.00 3.38
C ALA A 98 -1.80 -4.88 3.70
N ALA A 99 -1.39 -3.64 3.40
CA ALA A 99 -2.25 -2.47 3.43
C ALA A 99 -2.05 -1.72 2.13
N ALA A 100 -3.12 -1.19 1.55
CA ALA A 100 -3.04 -0.48 0.29
C ALA A 100 -3.46 0.98 0.45
N ASP A 101 -2.90 1.83 -0.40
CA ASP A 101 -3.25 3.25 -0.47
C ASP A 101 -4.00 3.49 -1.77
N PHE A 102 -5.11 4.21 -1.66
CA PHE A 102 -5.94 4.54 -2.83
C PHE A 102 -6.11 6.04 -2.96
N VAL A 103 -6.39 6.46 -4.18
CA VAL A 103 -6.74 7.84 -4.49
C VAL A 103 -8.26 7.91 -4.64
N VAL A 104 -8.87 8.86 -3.97
CA VAL A 104 -10.31 9.11 -4.05
C VAL A 104 -10.54 10.48 -4.66
N LYS A 105 -11.63 10.63 -5.40
CA LYS A 105 -11.95 11.88 -6.10
C LYS A 105 -12.12 13.05 -5.12
N ASP A 106 -12.82 12.81 -4.03
CA ASP A 106 -13.08 13.86 -3.04
C ASP A 106 -12.95 13.29 -1.63
N ARG A 107 -11.84 13.60 -1.00
CA ARG A 107 -11.57 13.14 0.36
C ARG A 107 -12.58 13.65 1.38
N LYS A 108 -13.22 14.77 1.10
CA LYS A 108 -14.19 15.37 2.05
C LYS A 108 -15.34 14.43 2.34
N VAL A 109 -15.74 13.63 1.35
CA VAL A 109 -16.80 12.63 1.55
C VAL A 109 -16.37 11.63 2.63
N LEU A 110 -15.12 11.18 2.58
CA LEU A 110 -14.59 10.24 3.57
C LEU A 110 -14.37 10.93 4.92
N GLU A 111 -13.94 12.19 4.91
CA GLU A 111 -13.77 12.95 6.14
C GLU A 111 -15.09 13.03 6.91
N GLY A 112 -16.20 13.14 6.20
CA GLY A 112 -17.52 13.15 6.79
C GLY A 112 -17.91 11.83 7.47
N LYS A 113 -17.24 10.74 7.14
CA LYS A 113 -17.50 9.45 7.77
C LYS A 113 -16.70 9.23 9.05
N VAL A 114 -15.64 9.98 9.23
CA VAL A 114 -14.83 9.88 10.45
C VAL A 114 -15.67 10.33 11.63
N GLY A 115 -15.73 9.51 12.67
CA GLY A 115 -16.56 9.77 13.84
C GLY A 115 -17.98 9.26 13.74
N LYS A 116 -18.44 8.90 12.53
CA LYS A 116 -19.78 8.35 12.31
C LYS A 116 -19.73 6.87 12.00
N ASP A 117 -18.69 6.45 11.31
CA ASP A 117 -18.48 5.05 10.94
C ASP A 117 -17.15 4.63 11.58
N TYR A 118 -17.21 3.69 12.52
CA TYR A 118 -16.04 3.29 13.30
C TYR A 118 -14.88 2.72 12.48
N ARG A 119 -15.14 2.34 11.23
CA ARG A 119 -14.11 1.81 10.35
C ARG A 119 -13.17 2.90 9.84
N TYR A 120 -13.59 4.17 9.91
CA TYR A 120 -12.84 5.30 9.42
C TYR A 120 -12.17 6.05 10.56
N LYS A 121 -10.89 6.39 10.38
CA LYS A 121 -10.13 7.13 11.38
C LYS A 121 -9.22 8.13 10.70
N TYR A 122 -9.11 9.30 11.29
CA TYR A 122 -8.19 10.32 10.82
C TYR A 122 -6.84 10.14 11.51
N ILE A 123 -5.75 10.13 10.71
CA ILE A 123 -4.38 10.01 11.22
C ILE A 123 -3.63 11.26 10.76
N VAL A 124 -3.05 12.00 11.72
CA VAL A 124 -2.30 13.22 11.42
C VAL A 124 -0.87 13.06 11.93
N ARG A 125 0.08 13.38 11.06
CA ARG A 125 1.50 13.39 11.38
C ARG A 125 2.09 14.71 10.89
N PRO A 126 3.31 15.08 11.33
CA PRO A 126 3.89 16.37 10.94
C PRO A 126 3.96 16.59 9.42
N ASP A 127 4.29 15.54 8.67
CA ASP A 127 4.55 15.68 7.24
C ASP A 127 3.44 15.12 6.35
N TRP A 128 2.45 14.45 6.94
CA TRP A 128 1.37 13.84 6.15
C TRP A 128 0.15 13.59 7.02
N ASP A 129 -0.96 13.37 6.36
CA ASP A 129 -2.16 12.89 7.02
C ASP A 129 -2.81 11.80 6.17
N ALA A 130 -3.74 11.08 6.76
CA ALA A 130 -4.44 10.00 6.08
C ALA A 130 -5.81 9.78 6.70
N ILE A 131 -6.70 9.23 5.88
CA ILE A 131 -7.91 8.62 6.40
C ILE A 131 -7.67 7.13 6.29
N GLU A 132 -7.78 6.43 7.41
CA GLU A 132 -7.63 4.97 7.47
C GLU A 132 -9.02 4.35 7.42
N PHE A 133 -9.19 3.36 6.56
CA PHE A 133 -10.37 2.50 6.55
C PHE A 133 -9.92 1.11 6.96
N LYS A 134 -10.50 0.60 8.04
CA LYS A 134 -10.06 -0.68 8.62
C LYS A 134 -11.25 -1.54 8.97
N THR A 135 -11.19 -2.80 8.51
CA THR A 135 -12.11 -3.86 8.92
C THR A 135 -11.25 -4.98 9.51
N ASP A 136 -11.86 -6.11 9.86
CA ASP A 136 -11.09 -7.24 10.35
C ASP A 136 -10.11 -7.78 9.32
N ASP A 137 -10.47 -7.69 8.04
CA ASP A 137 -9.68 -8.28 6.97
C ASP A 137 -8.95 -7.28 6.09
N THR A 138 -9.31 -6.00 6.17
CA THR A 138 -8.82 -5.00 5.23
C THR A 138 -8.29 -3.77 5.94
N LEU A 139 -7.15 -3.26 5.45
CA LEU A 139 -6.54 -2.04 5.94
C LEU A 139 -6.14 -1.22 4.72
N ILE A 140 -6.74 -0.04 4.56
CA ILE A 140 -6.38 0.86 3.47
C ILE A 140 -6.26 2.29 3.98
N TYR A 141 -5.55 3.09 3.21
CA TYR A 141 -5.30 4.49 3.54
C TYR A 141 -5.56 5.39 2.34
N PHE A 142 -6.07 6.58 2.62
CA PHE A 142 -6.19 7.67 1.66
C PHE A 142 -5.25 8.77 2.13
N LEU A 143 -4.03 8.76 1.59
CA LEU A 143 -2.93 9.61 2.05
C LEU A 143 -2.92 10.99 1.40
N ASN A 144 -2.37 11.95 2.12
CA ASN A 144 -2.06 13.27 1.60
C ASN A 144 -0.73 13.74 2.23
N PRO A 145 0.35 13.94 1.47
CA PRO A 145 0.46 13.65 0.03
C PRO A 145 0.45 12.16 -0.28
N LEU A 146 0.23 11.81 -1.54
CA LEU A 146 0.24 10.42 -1.97
C LEU A 146 1.65 9.85 -1.87
N ALA A 147 1.75 8.54 -1.62
CA ALA A 147 3.04 7.86 -1.58
C ALA A 147 3.81 8.05 -2.90
N SER A 148 3.11 7.96 -4.03
CA SER A 148 3.75 8.16 -5.33
C SER A 148 4.32 9.57 -5.49
N GLU A 149 3.65 10.58 -4.94
CA GLU A 149 4.16 11.94 -4.96
C GLU A 149 5.44 12.06 -4.14
N VAL A 150 5.46 11.42 -2.97
CA VAL A 150 6.63 11.48 -2.08
C VAL A 150 7.82 10.73 -2.68
N TYR A 151 7.60 9.54 -3.21
CA TYR A 151 8.70 8.67 -3.64
C TYR A 151 9.12 8.87 -5.10
N LEU A 152 8.25 9.40 -5.94
CA LEU A 152 8.54 9.64 -7.36
C LEU A 152 8.51 11.12 -7.71
N GLY A 153 7.46 11.82 -7.28
CA GLY A 153 7.23 13.21 -7.64
C GLY A 153 8.25 14.18 -7.07
N GLY A 154 8.73 13.90 -5.86
CA GLY A 154 9.70 14.77 -5.19
C GLY A 154 10.98 14.98 -5.98
N LYS A 155 11.36 14.02 -6.81
CA LYS A 155 12.55 14.10 -7.64
C LYS A 155 12.44 15.17 -8.72
N ASN A 156 11.22 15.40 -9.19
CA ASN A 156 10.97 16.31 -10.30
C ASN A 156 10.96 17.76 -9.85
N ASN A 157 10.90 17.97 -8.58
CA ASN A 157 10.82 19.31 -8.00
C ASN A 157 12.16 19.80 -7.50
N GLY A 158 13.12 18.90 -7.54
CA GLY A 158 14.46 19.20 -7.07
C GLY A 158 15.27 20.01 -8.03
#